data_00ecaa33290471a5270bfc6ab7d2916d
#
_entry.id   00ecaa33290471a5270bfc6ab7d2916d
#
_cell.length_a   1.000
_cell.length_b   1.000
_cell.length_c   1.000
_cell.angle_alpha   90.00
_cell.angle_beta   90.00
_cell.angle_gamma   90.00
#
_symmetry.space_group_name_H-M   'P 1'
#
loop_
_entity.id
_entity.type
_entity.pdbx_description
1 polymer ?
#
loop_
_entity_poly.entity_id
_entity_poly.type
_entity_poly.pdbx_seq_one_letter_code
_entity_poly.pdbx_strand_id
1 'polypeptide(L)'
;MVKNKRDDEITQNGGDRTIAAAWDAFEAGNLATARSRAEHLGDTSAEGLYLRAACCREEDDQDAALALLKKAVAADPEWSSPELAIAEVLAVDPESLREALRHAERAVDLAEEEDDYLSSLALKAGLEAELGEVDEARRTLADLPPPDVVLGDHDSALEIADLHLALGDADVARARLRTLTGAAPDSAEAWHALGCAASDLGDEDEMRTAWKRTWALDTAPDGGAGVARRLTEAEVATIAEQALGELPERARELLRDIPIVVAEQPAEPDVDAGVDPRALGLFSGAAYPDRSHLGGQPGLTQILIFRRNLERVVASDDELRDEVRTTLLHETGHFFGLDDAELGEVGLA
;
A
#
# COMPACT_ATOMS: atom_id res chain seq x y z
N MET A 1 -3.81 10.02 14.39
CA MET A 1 -3.51 10.14 15.84
C MET A 1 -4.80 10.55 16.53
N VAL A 2 -5.61 9.55 16.89
CA VAL A 2 -6.97 9.75 17.41
C VAL A 2 -6.89 10.08 18.91
N LYS A 3 -6.84 11.37 19.25
CA LYS A 3 -7.21 11.84 20.60
C LYS A 3 -8.68 12.19 20.58
N ASN A 4 -9.47 11.27 21.08
CA ASN A 4 -10.93 11.38 21.13
C ASN A 4 -11.37 12.51 22.06
N LYS A 5 -12.28 13.41 21.62
CA LYS A 5 -12.91 14.50 22.40
C LYS A 5 -13.68 14.04 23.64
N ARG A 6 -13.92 12.72 23.76
CA ARG A 6 -14.44 12.11 25.00
C ARG A 6 -13.50 12.32 26.20
N ASP A 7 -12.22 12.65 25.96
CA ASP A 7 -11.23 12.92 27.00
C ASP A 7 -11.54 14.19 27.85
N ASP A 8 -12.33 15.13 27.32
CA ASP A 8 -12.61 16.40 28.02
C ASP A 8 -13.82 16.33 28.98
N GLU A 9 -14.71 15.34 28.88
CA GLU A 9 -15.92 15.22 29.74
C GLU A 9 -15.79 14.24 30.93
N ILE A 10 -14.75 13.38 30.95
CA ILE A 10 -14.59 12.32 32.00
C ILE A 10 -13.51 12.68 33.03
N THR A 11 -13.11 13.93 33.17
CA THR A 11 -12.05 14.36 34.09
C THR A 11 -12.44 14.30 35.59
N GLN A 12 -12.88 13.17 36.09
CA GLN A 12 -12.98 12.98 37.55
C GLN A 12 -12.64 11.59 38.12
N ASN A 13 -12.10 10.63 37.36
CA ASN A 13 -11.72 9.34 37.93
C ASN A 13 -10.29 8.89 37.53
N GLY A 14 -9.57 8.26 38.47
CA GLY A 14 -8.20 7.77 38.29
C GLY A 14 -7.99 6.76 37.14
N GLY A 15 -9.05 6.36 36.43
CA GLY A 15 -9.04 5.52 35.24
C GLY A 15 -8.44 6.22 34.00
N ASP A 16 -8.75 7.50 33.81
CA ASP A 16 -8.30 8.31 32.68
C ASP A 16 -6.76 8.37 32.54
N ARG A 17 -6.07 8.54 33.68
CA ARG A 17 -4.60 8.53 33.71
C ARG A 17 -4.00 7.16 33.38
N THR A 18 -4.78 6.10 33.54
CA THR A 18 -4.33 4.72 33.32
C THR A 18 -4.44 4.37 31.85
N ILE A 19 -5.50 4.79 31.16
CA ILE A 19 -5.68 4.52 29.72
C ILE A 19 -4.71 5.36 28.87
N ALA A 20 -4.58 6.67 29.13
CA ALA A 20 -3.63 7.52 28.43
C ALA A 20 -2.19 6.98 28.56
N ALA A 21 -1.78 6.58 29.78
CA ALA A 21 -0.48 5.98 29.97
C ALA A 21 -0.32 4.60 29.31
N ALA A 22 -1.42 3.87 29.07
CA ALA A 22 -1.39 2.62 28.33
C ALA A 22 -1.21 2.87 26.83
N TRP A 23 -1.87 3.89 26.27
CA TRP A 23 -1.64 4.36 24.91
C TRP A 23 -0.20 4.89 24.69
N ASP A 24 0.33 5.70 25.61
CA ASP A 24 1.72 6.14 25.56
C ASP A 24 2.72 4.97 25.48
N ALA A 25 2.41 3.88 26.21
CA ALA A 25 3.26 2.68 26.17
C ALA A 25 3.12 1.92 24.84
N PHE A 26 1.94 1.88 24.25
CA PHE A 26 1.68 1.28 22.94
C PHE A 26 2.40 2.04 21.83
N GLU A 27 2.28 3.36 21.80
CA GLU A 27 2.97 4.23 20.84
C GLU A 27 4.50 4.14 20.96
N ALA A 28 5.01 3.88 22.16
CA ALA A 28 6.43 3.61 22.41
C ALA A 28 6.89 2.18 22.02
N GLY A 29 6.02 1.35 21.45
CA GLY A 29 6.28 -0.04 21.08
C GLY A 29 6.37 -1.00 22.27
N ASN A 30 6.01 -0.57 23.49
CA ASN A 30 6.07 -1.41 24.69
C ASN A 30 4.73 -2.13 24.92
N LEU A 31 4.41 -3.10 24.04
CA LEU A 31 3.14 -3.82 24.02
C LEU A 31 2.82 -4.52 25.34
N ALA A 32 3.83 -5.11 26.00
CA ALA A 32 3.63 -5.80 27.29
C ALA A 32 3.17 -4.82 28.39
N THR A 33 3.74 -3.62 28.43
CA THR A 33 3.34 -2.58 29.40
C THR A 33 1.96 -2.02 29.05
N ALA A 34 1.67 -1.76 27.76
CA ALA A 34 0.39 -1.29 27.28
C ALA A 34 -0.72 -2.27 27.67
N ARG A 35 -0.53 -3.56 27.36
CA ARG A 35 -1.46 -4.64 27.70
C ARG A 35 -1.71 -4.74 29.22
N SER A 36 -0.63 -4.77 30.03
CA SER A 36 -0.76 -4.86 31.48
C SER A 36 -1.53 -3.68 32.07
N ARG A 37 -1.30 -2.46 31.56
CA ARG A 37 -2.06 -1.28 32.00
C ARG A 37 -3.53 -1.33 31.57
N ALA A 38 -3.82 -1.76 30.35
CA ALA A 38 -5.17 -1.92 29.84
C ALA A 38 -5.95 -3.00 30.63
N GLU A 39 -5.31 -4.09 31.06
CA GLU A 39 -5.92 -5.12 31.90
C GLU A 39 -6.37 -4.60 33.26
N HIS A 40 -5.68 -3.60 33.83
CA HIS A 40 -6.09 -2.98 35.10
C HIS A 40 -7.37 -2.16 35.00
N LEU A 41 -7.83 -1.82 33.78
CA LEU A 41 -9.12 -1.15 33.54
C LEU A 41 -10.29 -2.13 33.61
N GLY A 42 -10.01 -3.44 33.57
CA GLY A 42 -11.01 -4.50 33.65
C GLY A 42 -11.69 -4.82 32.32
N ASP A 43 -12.39 -5.95 32.28
CA ASP A 43 -13.03 -6.46 31.05
C ASP A 43 -14.35 -5.72 30.69
N THR A 44 -14.68 -4.64 31.36
CA THR A 44 -15.85 -3.78 31.06
C THR A 44 -15.47 -2.44 30.45
N SER A 45 -14.18 -2.13 30.39
CA SER A 45 -13.69 -0.92 29.71
C SER A 45 -13.56 -1.19 28.20
N ALA A 46 -14.39 -0.54 27.40
CA ALA A 46 -14.33 -0.65 25.94
C ALA A 46 -12.94 -0.24 25.41
N GLU A 47 -12.39 0.89 25.90
CA GLU A 47 -11.06 1.38 25.53
C GLU A 47 -9.95 0.42 25.96
N GLY A 48 -10.03 -0.15 27.18
CA GLY A 48 -9.07 -1.15 27.64
C GLY A 48 -9.08 -2.42 26.80
N LEU A 49 -10.26 -2.87 26.37
CA LEU A 49 -10.43 -4.03 25.49
C LEU A 49 -9.89 -3.72 24.08
N TYR A 50 -10.18 -2.53 23.55
CA TYR A 50 -9.70 -2.08 22.26
C TYR A 50 -8.17 -1.99 22.20
N LEU A 51 -7.53 -1.37 23.20
CA LEU A 51 -6.06 -1.29 23.27
C LEU A 51 -5.42 -2.68 23.38
N ARG A 52 -6.02 -3.59 24.12
CA ARG A 52 -5.54 -5.00 24.18
C ARG A 52 -5.66 -5.69 22.83
N ALA A 53 -6.72 -5.42 22.09
CA ALA A 53 -6.88 -5.91 20.72
C ALA A 53 -5.82 -5.33 19.79
N ALA A 54 -5.53 -4.02 19.89
CA ALA A 54 -4.45 -3.39 19.14
C ALA A 54 -3.09 -4.06 19.43
N CYS A 55 -2.79 -4.38 20.71
CA CYS A 55 -1.59 -5.14 21.04
C CYS A 55 -1.55 -6.55 20.43
N CYS A 56 -2.70 -7.22 20.30
CA CYS A 56 -2.77 -8.53 19.65
C CYS A 56 -2.55 -8.41 18.14
N ARG A 57 -3.04 -7.36 17.49
CA ARG A 57 -2.81 -7.09 16.06
C ARG A 57 -1.32 -6.89 15.76
N GLU A 58 -0.62 -6.12 16.60
CA GLU A 58 0.85 -5.94 16.50
C GLU A 58 1.65 -7.25 16.71
N GLU A 59 1.07 -8.22 17.39
CA GLU A 59 1.66 -9.55 17.61
C GLU A 59 1.17 -10.59 16.58
N ASP A 60 0.40 -10.17 15.57
CA ASP A 60 -0.20 -11.00 14.52
C ASP A 60 -1.20 -12.07 15.05
N ASP A 61 -1.76 -11.85 16.25
CA ASP A 61 -2.81 -12.71 16.85
C ASP A 61 -4.21 -12.15 16.50
N GLN A 62 -4.63 -12.37 15.26
CA GLN A 62 -5.89 -11.85 14.71
C GLN A 62 -7.12 -12.44 15.43
N ASP A 63 -7.06 -13.71 15.84
CA ASP A 63 -8.17 -14.36 16.56
C ASP A 63 -8.39 -13.75 17.93
N ALA A 64 -7.32 -13.51 18.69
CA ALA A 64 -7.41 -12.85 19.99
C ALA A 64 -7.85 -11.39 19.84
N ALA A 65 -7.36 -10.68 18.83
CA ALA A 65 -7.78 -9.31 18.52
C ALA A 65 -9.29 -9.26 18.27
N LEU A 66 -9.81 -10.09 17.37
CA LEU A 66 -11.24 -10.16 17.05
C LEU A 66 -12.11 -10.47 18.27
N ALA A 67 -11.66 -11.39 19.12
CA ALA A 67 -12.38 -11.72 20.35
C ALA A 67 -12.47 -10.54 21.34
N LEU A 68 -11.41 -9.72 21.43
CA LEU A 68 -11.37 -8.53 22.28
C LEU A 68 -12.18 -7.39 21.69
N LEU A 69 -12.12 -7.17 20.37
CA LEU A 69 -12.90 -6.16 19.67
C LEU A 69 -14.40 -6.41 19.80
N LYS A 70 -14.86 -7.66 19.65
CA LYS A 70 -16.28 -8.02 19.89
C LYS A 70 -16.73 -7.73 21.30
N LYS A 71 -15.85 -7.85 22.30
CA LYS A 71 -16.15 -7.43 23.68
C LYS A 71 -16.15 -5.91 23.83
N ALA A 72 -15.28 -5.19 23.12
CA ALA A 72 -15.27 -3.73 23.13
C ALA A 72 -16.57 -3.16 22.55
N VAL A 73 -17.06 -3.69 21.42
CA VAL A 73 -18.38 -3.36 20.86
C VAL A 73 -19.51 -3.65 21.85
N ALA A 74 -19.45 -4.79 22.57
CA ALA A 74 -20.48 -5.11 23.58
C ALA A 74 -20.45 -4.18 24.79
N ALA A 75 -19.27 -3.63 25.14
CA ALA A 75 -19.11 -2.69 26.26
C ALA A 75 -19.50 -1.26 25.86
N ASP A 76 -19.28 -0.83 24.65
CA ASP A 76 -19.74 0.45 24.08
C ASP A 76 -20.22 0.27 22.63
N PRO A 77 -21.52 0.02 22.42
CA PRO A 77 -22.07 -0.23 21.08
C PRO A 77 -22.19 1.01 20.19
N GLU A 78 -21.95 2.21 20.73
CA GLU A 78 -22.02 3.49 19.99
C GLU A 78 -20.64 3.98 19.56
N TRP A 79 -19.56 3.27 19.89
CA TRP A 79 -18.21 3.61 19.52
C TRP A 79 -17.83 2.99 18.17
N SER A 80 -17.46 3.82 17.16
CA SER A 80 -17.15 3.44 15.78
C SER A 80 -15.87 2.60 15.64
N SER A 81 -14.78 3.02 16.33
CA SER A 81 -13.45 2.46 16.12
C SER A 81 -13.33 0.94 16.34
N PRO A 82 -14.01 0.29 17.32
CA PRO A 82 -14.01 -1.18 17.41
C PRO A 82 -14.71 -1.88 16.24
N GLU A 83 -15.75 -1.29 15.67
CA GLU A 83 -16.43 -1.82 14.48
C GLU A 83 -15.50 -1.71 13.25
N LEU A 84 -14.83 -0.57 13.07
CA LEU A 84 -13.83 -0.38 12.03
C LEU A 84 -12.70 -1.41 12.15
N ALA A 85 -12.14 -1.58 13.35
CA ALA A 85 -11.05 -2.53 13.58
C ALA A 85 -11.48 -4.00 13.36
N ILE A 86 -12.74 -4.37 13.63
CA ILE A 86 -13.28 -5.69 13.28
C ILE A 86 -13.32 -5.85 11.76
N ALA A 87 -13.79 -4.83 11.04
CA ALA A 87 -13.83 -4.86 9.58
C ALA A 87 -12.44 -5.04 8.97
N GLU A 88 -11.42 -4.31 9.46
CA GLU A 88 -10.03 -4.45 9.02
C GLU A 88 -9.48 -5.87 9.26
N VAL A 89 -9.72 -6.44 10.45
CA VAL A 89 -9.26 -7.81 10.75
C VAL A 89 -9.92 -8.83 9.84
N LEU A 90 -11.21 -8.68 9.55
CA LEU A 90 -11.95 -9.61 8.71
C LEU A 90 -11.63 -9.43 7.21
N ALA A 91 -11.22 -8.25 6.78
CA ALA A 91 -10.90 -7.94 5.39
C ALA A 91 -9.72 -8.79 4.84
N VAL A 92 -8.85 -9.29 5.71
CA VAL A 92 -7.71 -10.12 5.31
C VAL A 92 -8.15 -11.47 4.71
N ASP A 93 -9.31 -11.98 5.12
CA ASP A 93 -9.85 -13.26 4.66
C ASP A 93 -10.93 -13.04 3.59
N PRO A 94 -10.71 -13.47 2.32
CA PRO A 94 -11.70 -13.32 1.25
C PRO A 94 -13.08 -13.94 1.54
N GLU A 95 -13.14 -14.97 2.39
CA GLU A 95 -14.41 -15.60 2.79
C GLU A 95 -15.19 -14.72 3.78
N SER A 96 -14.50 -13.80 4.46
CA SER A 96 -15.04 -12.92 5.49
C SER A 96 -15.41 -11.51 5.00
N LEU A 97 -15.14 -11.16 3.73
CA LEU A 97 -15.38 -9.80 3.18
C LEU A 97 -16.82 -9.29 3.39
N ARG A 98 -17.82 -10.15 3.25
CA ARG A 98 -19.22 -9.77 3.51
C ARG A 98 -19.49 -9.45 4.99
N GLU A 99 -18.79 -10.08 5.92
CA GLU A 99 -18.88 -9.77 7.34
C GLU A 99 -18.13 -8.48 7.64
N ALA A 100 -16.95 -8.31 7.06
CA ALA A 100 -16.16 -7.08 7.13
C ALA A 100 -16.97 -5.86 6.66
N LEU A 101 -17.64 -5.95 5.51
CA LEU A 101 -18.47 -4.87 4.96
C LEU A 101 -19.58 -4.45 5.95
N ARG A 102 -20.27 -5.39 6.60
CA ARG A 102 -21.30 -5.04 7.59
C ARG A 102 -20.75 -4.28 8.80
N HIS A 103 -19.53 -4.61 9.23
CA HIS A 103 -18.86 -3.90 10.31
C HIS A 103 -18.39 -2.52 9.85
N ALA A 104 -17.86 -2.38 8.62
CA ALA A 104 -17.50 -1.10 8.03
C ALA A 104 -18.72 -0.17 7.85
N GLU A 105 -19.86 -0.68 7.35
CA GLU A 105 -21.13 0.07 7.26
C GLU A 105 -21.55 0.60 8.65
N ARG A 106 -21.42 -0.24 9.66
CA ARG A 106 -21.77 0.16 11.02
C ARG A 106 -20.78 1.19 11.60
N ALA A 107 -19.49 1.08 11.27
CA ALA A 107 -18.50 2.07 11.66
C ALA A 107 -18.79 3.45 11.02
N VAL A 108 -19.19 3.49 9.74
CA VAL A 108 -19.64 4.73 9.06
C VAL A 108 -20.85 5.33 9.77
N ASP A 109 -21.85 4.50 10.12
CA ASP A 109 -23.07 4.98 10.80
C ASP A 109 -22.81 5.55 12.20
N LEU A 110 -21.76 5.07 12.89
CA LEU A 110 -21.40 5.45 14.26
C LEU A 110 -20.34 6.54 14.33
N ALA A 111 -19.66 6.86 13.22
CA ALA A 111 -18.58 7.83 13.22
C ALA A 111 -19.08 9.24 13.54
N GLU A 112 -18.57 9.83 14.63
CA GLU A 112 -18.89 11.20 15.05
C GLU A 112 -17.82 12.20 14.62
N GLU A 113 -16.57 11.74 14.44
CA GLU A 113 -15.43 12.56 14.04
C GLU A 113 -15.14 12.37 12.55
N GLU A 114 -14.61 13.43 11.90
CA GLU A 114 -14.35 13.45 10.46
C GLU A 114 -13.34 12.36 10.07
N ASP A 115 -12.25 12.20 10.83
CA ASP A 115 -11.21 11.22 10.54
C ASP A 115 -11.74 9.78 10.66
N ASP A 116 -12.52 9.47 11.70
CA ASP A 116 -13.17 8.16 11.87
C ASP A 116 -14.15 7.86 10.71
N TYR A 117 -14.90 8.89 10.28
CA TYR A 117 -15.83 8.78 9.16
C TYR A 117 -15.09 8.48 7.84
N LEU A 118 -14.01 9.22 7.55
CA LEU A 118 -13.23 9.05 6.33
C LEU A 118 -12.58 7.66 6.25
N SER A 119 -11.94 7.21 7.34
CA SER A 119 -11.33 5.88 7.41
C SER A 119 -12.38 4.76 7.25
N SER A 120 -13.53 4.90 7.91
CA SER A 120 -14.62 3.93 7.78
C SER A 120 -15.21 3.90 6.38
N LEU A 121 -15.35 5.07 5.73
CA LEU A 121 -15.87 5.20 4.38
C LEU A 121 -14.90 4.62 3.35
N ALA A 122 -13.61 4.87 3.51
CA ALA A 122 -12.55 4.31 2.66
C ALA A 122 -12.56 2.78 2.72
N LEU A 123 -12.54 2.21 3.95
CA LEU A 123 -12.60 0.76 4.11
C LEU A 123 -13.88 0.16 3.52
N LYS A 124 -15.05 0.81 3.74
CA LYS A 124 -16.32 0.35 3.16
C LYS A 124 -16.23 0.32 1.64
N ALA A 125 -15.76 1.40 1.00
CA ALA A 125 -15.64 1.48 -0.45
C ALA A 125 -14.65 0.46 -1.01
N GLY A 126 -13.52 0.23 -0.31
CA GLY A 126 -12.56 -0.81 -0.66
C GLY A 126 -13.17 -2.21 -0.65
N LEU A 127 -13.90 -2.55 0.42
CA LEU A 127 -14.59 -3.84 0.55
C LEU A 127 -15.69 -4.02 -0.52
N GLU A 128 -16.45 -2.98 -0.85
CA GLU A 128 -17.42 -3.00 -1.95
C GLU A 128 -16.72 -3.27 -3.29
N ALA A 129 -15.56 -2.64 -3.54
CA ALA A 129 -14.77 -2.87 -4.75
C ALA A 129 -14.22 -4.30 -4.82
N GLU A 130 -13.66 -4.84 -3.73
CA GLU A 130 -13.17 -6.22 -3.67
C GLU A 130 -14.27 -7.27 -3.87
N LEU A 131 -15.48 -6.98 -3.42
CA LEU A 131 -16.66 -7.80 -3.66
C LEU A 131 -17.19 -7.68 -5.10
N GLY A 132 -16.59 -6.83 -5.94
CA GLY A 132 -17.03 -6.54 -7.30
C GLY A 132 -18.24 -5.61 -7.38
N GLU A 133 -18.61 -4.95 -6.29
CA GLU A 133 -19.73 -4.01 -6.18
C GLU A 133 -19.28 -2.59 -6.55
N VAL A 134 -18.70 -2.43 -7.74
CA VAL A 134 -18.06 -1.20 -8.21
C VAL A 134 -19.00 0.03 -8.18
N ASP A 135 -20.28 -0.15 -8.53
CA ASP A 135 -21.24 0.96 -8.52
C ASP A 135 -21.61 1.40 -7.09
N GLU A 136 -21.56 0.48 -6.12
CA GLU A 136 -21.72 0.75 -4.71
C GLU A 136 -20.52 1.53 -4.17
N ALA A 137 -19.32 1.06 -4.44
CA ALA A 137 -18.07 1.73 -4.05
C ALA A 137 -18.02 3.19 -4.55
N ARG A 138 -18.39 3.42 -5.82
CA ARG A 138 -18.50 4.78 -6.38
C ARG A 138 -19.55 5.63 -5.67
N ARG A 139 -20.69 5.06 -5.29
CA ARG A 139 -21.72 5.79 -4.52
C ARG A 139 -21.23 6.13 -3.11
N THR A 140 -20.56 5.21 -2.46
CA THR A 140 -19.94 5.44 -1.15
C THR A 140 -18.93 6.60 -1.23
N LEU A 141 -18.04 6.60 -2.23
CA LEU A 141 -17.06 7.67 -2.42
C LEU A 141 -17.69 9.01 -2.87
N ALA A 142 -18.90 9.01 -3.43
CA ALA A 142 -19.61 10.23 -3.82
C ALA A 142 -20.12 11.05 -2.63
N ASP A 143 -20.19 10.48 -1.43
CA ASP A 143 -20.55 11.18 -0.20
C ASP A 143 -19.39 11.99 0.38
N LEU A 144 -18.18 11.84 -0.18
CA LEU A 144 -17.00 12.61 0.23
C LEU A 144 -17.10 14.08 -0.18
N PRO A 145 -16.43 15.00 0.55
CA PRO A 145 -16.22 16.38 0.12
C PRO A 145 -15.64 16.45 -1.31
N PRO A 146 -15.87 17.58 -2.03
CA PRO A 146 -15.29 17.79 -3.35
C PRO A 146 -13.77 17.59 -3.39
N PRO A 147 -13.18 17.19 -4.56
CA PRO A 147 -11.76 16.86 -4.64
C PRO A 147 -10.78 18.00 -4.32
N ASP A 148 -11.25 19.26 -4.35
CA ASP A 148 -10.47 20.45 -3.99
C ASP A 148 -10.46 20.77 -2.48
N VAL A 149 -11.15 19.98 -1.68
CA VAL A 149 -11.12 20.04 -0.21
C VAL A 149 -10.04 19.08 0.29
N VAL A 150 -9.15 19.61 1.15
CA VAL A 150 -8.17 18.76 1.86
C VAL A 150 -8.94 17.90 2.85
N LEU A 151 -8.80 16.60 2.76
CA LEU A 151 -9.33 15.65 3.73
C LEU A 151 -8.44 15.66 4.98
N GLY A 152 -9.02 15.41 6.16
CA GLY A 152 -8.35 15.66 7.44
C GLY A 152 -7.04 14.92 7.63
N ASP A 153 -7.02 13.63 7.42
CA ASP A 153 -5.86 12.75 7.60
C ASP A 153 -5.21 12.41 6.25
N HIS A 154 -3.87 12.44 6.24
CA HIS A 154 -3.07 12.20 5.02
C HIS A 154 -3.25 10.79 4.47
N ASP A 155 -3.23 9.80 5.36
CA ASP A 155 -3.24 8.39 4.96
C ASP A 155 -4.60 8.00 4.38
N SER A 156 -5.69 8.41 5.03
CA SER A 156 -7.06 8.23 4.50
C SER A 156 -7.28 8.98 3.18
N ALA A 157 -6.70 10.18 3.05
CA ALA A 157 -6.80 10.96 1.81
C ALA A 157 -6.09 10.26 0.64
N LEU A 158 -4.95 9.63 0.89
CA LEU A 158 -4.19 8.85 -0.09
C LEU A 158 -4.96 7.56 -0.47
N GLU A 159 -5.43 6.81 0.53
CA GLU A 159 -6.22 5.60 0.32
C GLU A 159 -7.47 5.86 -0.53
N ILE A 160 -8.20 6.95 -0.25
CA ILE A 160 -9.35 7.37 -1.04
C ILE A 160 -8.96 7.67 -2.49
N ALA A 161 -7.81 8.30 -2.71
CA ALA A 161 -7.35 8.58 -4.07
C ALA A 161 -6.96 7.30 -4.80
N ASP A 162 -6.32 6.36 -4.13
CA ASP A 162 -5.96 5.04 -4.68
C ASP A 162 -7.22 4.21 -5.00
N LEU A 163 -8.26 4.29 -4.18
CA LEU A 163 -9.56 3.67 -4.48
C LEU A 163 -10.17 4.24 -5.76
N HIS A 164 -10.12 5.57 -5.96
CA HIS A 164 -10.58 6.16 -7.22
C HIS A 164 -9.79 5.65 -8.42
N LEU A 165 -8.46 5.47 -8.30
CA LEU A 165 -7.62 4.86 -9.34
C LEU A 165 -8.05 3.42 -9.63
N ALA A 166 -8.18 2.60 -8.60
CA ALA A 166 -8.58 1.21 -8.72
C ALA A 166 -9.97 1.05 -9.39
N LEU A 167 -10.87 2.00 -9.15
CA LEU A 167 -12.19 2.06 -9.78
C LEU A 167 -12.17 2.64 -11.22
N GLY A 168 -11.01 3.09 -11.72
CA GLY A 168 -10.87 3.72 -13.04
C GLY A 168 -11.34 5.17 -13.11
N ASP A 169 -11.53 5.83 -11.96
CA ASP A 169 -11.96 7.22 -11.84
C ASP A 169 -10.75 8.17 -11.75
N ALA A 170 -9.80 8.01 -12.68
CA ALA A 170 -8.49 8.68 -12.67
C ALA A 170 -8.58 10.22 -12.65
N ASP A 171 -9.60 10.83 -13.24
CA ASP A 171 -9.83 12.29 -13.19
C ASP A 171 -10.10 12.78 -11.76
N VAL A 172 -10.91 12.03 -10.99
CA VAL A 172 -11.23 12.35 -9.60
C VAL A 172 -10.00 12.13 -8.71
N ALA A 173 -9.32 11.00 -8.89
CA ALA A 173 -8.07 10.68 -8.19
C ALA A 173 -7.03 11.79 -8.39
N ARG A 174 -6.78 12.18 -9.65
CA ARG A 174 -5.87 13.28 -9.99
C ARG A 174 -6.22 14.59 -9.29
N ALA A 175 -7.51 14.95 -9.27
CA ALA A 175 -7.94 16.18 -8.61
C ALA A 175 -7.69 16.15 -7.10
N ARG A 176 -7.98 15.04 -6.42
CA ARG A 176 -7.67 14.84 -5.00
C ARG A 176 -6.17 14.84 -4.72
N LEU A 177 -5.39 14.14 -5.55
CA LEU A 177 -3.93 14.06 -5.41
C LEU A 177 -3.22 15.40 -5.64
N ARG A 178 -3.72 16.25 -6.54
CA ARG A 178 -3.24 17.63 -6.67
C ARG A 178 -3.48 18.44 -5.40
N THR A 179 -4.63 18.27 -4.76
CA THR A 179 -4.94 18.91 -3.48
C THR A 179 -4.03 18.37 -2.38
N LEU A 180 -3.85 17.06 -2.32
CA LEU A 180 -3.01 16.39 -1.32
C LEU A 180 -1.52 16.76 -1.47
N THR A 181 -0.97 16.73 -2.69
CA THR A 181 0.43 17.13 -2.95
C THR A 181 0.67 18.63 -2.69
N GLY A 182 -0.36 19.45 -2.83
CA GLY A 182 -0.31 20.86 -2.43
C GLY A 182 -0.25 21.07 -0.92
N ALA A 183 -0.94 20.23 -0.15
CA ALA A 183 -0.97 20.26 1.32
C ALA A 183 0.26 19.54 1.93
N ALA A 184 0.71 18.45 1.33
CA ALA A 184 1.85 17.64 1.77
C ALA A 184 2.89 17.47 0.62
N PRO A 185 3.67 18.51 0.31
CA PRO A 185 4.59 18.52 -0.83
C PRO A 185 5.82 17.61 -0.65
N ASP A 186 6.01 17.03 0.50
CA ASP A 186 7.05 16.07 0.88
C ASP A 186 6.58 14.60 0.93
N SER A 187 5.31 14.34 0.63
CA SER A 187 4.80 12.98 0.48
C SER A 187 5.19 12.38 -0.87
N ALA A 188 6.13 11.45 -0.86
CA ALA A 188 6.54 10.71 -2.07
C ALA A 188 5.39 9.82 -2.57
N GLU A 189 4.57 9.28 -1.68
CA GLU A 189 3.40 8.44 -1.95
C GLU A 189 2.36 9.21 -2.76
N ALA A 190 1.99 10.41 -2.29
CA ALA A 190 1.01 11.26 -2.98
C ALA A 190 1.50 11.72 -4.36
N TRP A 191 2.79 12.04 -4.50
CA TRP A 191 3.37 12.37 -5.81
C TRP A 191 3.42 11.17 -6.75
N HIS A 192 3.73 9.97 -6.24
CA HIS A 192 3.71 8.75 -7.05
C HIS A 192 2.30 8.47 -7.57
N ALA A 193 1.30 8.46 -6.69
CA ALA A 193 -0.09 8.26 -7.06
C ALA A 193 -0.59 9.31 -8.08
N LEU A 194 -0.16 10.60 -7.94
CA LEU A 194 -0.46 11.65 -8.93
C LEU A 194 0.14 11.31 -10.30
N GLY A 195 1.35 10.78 -10.33
CA GLY A 195 1.99 10.33 -11.56
C GLY A 195 1.23 9.17 -12.23
N CYS A 196 0.76 8.20 -11.45
CA CYS A 196 -0.06 7.10 -11.94
C CYS A 196 -1.39 7.62 -12.50
N ALA A 197 -2.10 8.50 -11.79
CA ALA A 197 -3.33 9.12 -12.27
C ALA A 197 -3.13 9.91 -13.58
N ALA A 198 -2.02 10.63 -13.69
CA ALA A 198 -1.69 11.37 -14.91
C ALA A 198 -1.34 10.42 -16.07
N SER A 199 -0.67 9.31 -15.79
CA SER A 199 -0.36 8.26 -16.78
C SER A 199 -1.64 7.65 -17.35
N ASP A 200 -2.59 7.27 -16.50
CA ASP A 200 -3.88 6.69 -16.92
C ASP A 200 -4.68 7.65 -17.81
N LEU A 201 -4.51 8.95 -17.60
CA LEU A 201 -5.15 10.00 -18.40
C LEU A 201 -4.36 10.41 -19.64
N GLY A 202 -3.16 9.85 -19.84
CA GLY A 202 -2.27 10.19 -20.94
C GLY A 202 -1.62 11.58 -20.82
N ASP A 203 -1.58 12.17 -19.64
CA ASP A 203 -0.93 13.46 -19.37
C ASP A 203 0.55 13.23 -19.02
N GLU A 204 1.35 13.01 -20.07
CA GLU A 204 2.79 12.71 -19.93
C GLU A 204 3.59 13.81 -19.21
N ASP A 205 3.20 15.08 -19.36
CA ASP A 205 3.94 16.19 -18.76
C ASP A 205 3.72 16.23 -17.22
N GLU A 206 2.49 16.04 -16.76
CA GLU A 206 2.20 15.93 -15.34
C GLU A 206 2.76 14.65 -14.73
N MET A 207 2.61 13.51 -15.42
CA MET A 207 3.19 12.24 -15.03
C MET A 207 4.70 12.36 -14.75
N ARG A 208 5.48 12.88 -15.73
CA ARG A 208 6.92 13.06 -15.56
C ARG A 208 7.25 14.03 -14.42
N THR A 209 6.49 15.10 -14.27
CA THR A 209 6.69 16.07 -13.18
C THR A 209 6.49 15.43 -11.82
N ALA A 210 5.41 14.66 -11.67
CA ALA A 210 5.06 13.99 -10.44
C ALA A 210 6.09 12.87 -10.10
N TRP A 211 6.43 12.02 -11.07
CA TRP A 211 7.40 10.93 -10.88
C TRP A 211 8.81 11.42 -10.61
N LYS A 212 9.25 12.52 -11.21
CA LYS A 212 10.53 13.17 -10.86
C LYS A 212 10.52 13.67 -9.42
N ARG A 213 9.39 14.19 -8.94
CA ARG A 213 9.26 14.60 -7.54
C ARG A 213 9.32 13.40 -6.60
N THR A 214 8.62 12.31 -6.94
CA THR A 214 8.72 11.03 -6.22
C THR A 214 10.17 10.55 -6.14
N TRP A 215 10.84 10.47 -7.28
CA TRP A 215 12.24 10.05 -7.35
C TRP A 215 13.16 10.91 -6.48
N ALA A 216 12.99 12.23 -6.52
CA ALA A 216 13.79 13.15 -5.72
C ALA A 216 13.55 12.98 -4.21
N LEU A 217 12.31 12.70 -3.80
CA LEU A 217 11.97 12.44 -2.39
C LEU A 217 12.50 11.09 -1.94
N ASP A 218 12.30 10.04 -2.74
CA ASP A 218 12.78 8.69 -2.44
C ASP A 218 14.31 8.59 -2.39
N THR A 219 15.05 9.43 -3.14
CA THR A 219 16.53 9.46 -3.16
C THR A 219 17.14 10.42 -2.14
N ALA A 220 16.33 11.25 -1.47
CA ALA A 220 16.81 12.13 -0.41
C ALA A 220 17.49 11.32 0.71
N PRO A 221 18.46 11.89 1.45
CA PRO A 221 19.16 11.19 2.52
C PRO A 221 18.23 10.58 3.58
N ASP A 222 17.09 11.22 3.83
CA ASP A 222 16.05 10.76 4.76
C ASP A 222 14.90 10.04 4.04
N GLY A 223 14.88 10.08 2.70
CA GLY A 223 13.91 9.43 1.85
C GLY A 223 14.14 7.92 1.79
N GLY A 224 13.32 7.15 2.46
CA GLY A 224 13.44 5.68 2.53
C GLY A 224 14.11 5.18 3.80
N ALA A 225 14.07 5.96 4.86
CA ALA A 225 14.52 5.55 6.20
C ALA A 225 13.73 4.36 6.79
N GLY A 226 12.70 3.86 6.11
CA GLY A 226 11.87 2.74 6.57
C GLY A 226 12.12 1.40 5.85
N VAL A 227 12.86 1.37 4.73
CA VAL A 227 13.11 0.11 4.02
C VAL A 227 14.33 -0.57 4.60
N ALA A 228 14.11 -1.58 5.44
CA ALA A 228 15.19 -2.42 5.93
C ALA A 228 15.79 -3.20 4.76
N ARG A 229 17.12 -3.14 4.57
CA ARG A 229 17.81 -3.98 3.59
C ARG A 229 17.66 -5.45 3.99
N ARG A 230 16.95 -6.20 3.17
CA ARG A 230 16.67 -7.63 3.41
C ARG A 230 17.64 -8.51 2.66
N LEU A 231 17.94 -8.20 1.39
CA LEU A 231 18.86 -8.95 0.55
C LEU A 231 19.98 -8.06 -0.01
N THR A 232 21.14 -8.67 -0.21
CA THR A 232 22.24 -8.04 -0.93
C THR A 232 22.03 -8.14 -2.45
N GLU A 233 22.72 -7.28 -3.23
CA GLU A 233 22.71 -7.39 -4.70
C GLU A 233 23.10 -8.79 -5.19
N ALA A 234 24.06 -9.44 -4.53
CA ALA A 234 24.52 -10.80 -4.88
C ALA A 234 23.45 -11.87 -4.61
N GLU A 235 22.65 -11.72 -3.55
CA GLU A 235 21.53 -12.61 -3.26
C GLU A 235 20.41 -12.43 -4.28
N VAL A 236 20.03 -11.19 -4.61
CA VAL A 236 19.06 -10.89 -5.67
C VAL A 236 19.52 -11.43 -7.02
N ALA A 237 20.79 -11.23 -7.39
CA ALA A 237 21.36 -11.78 -8.61
C ALA A 237 21.32 -13.33 -8.63
N THR A 238 21.58 -13.97 -7.49
CA THR A 238 21.51 -15.43 -7.37
C THR A 238 20.09 -15.96 -7.57
N ILE A 239 19.07 -15.28 -7.00
CA ILE A 239 17.66 -15.62 -7.18
C ILE A 239 17.26 -15.46 -8.65
N ALA A 240 17.69 -14.36 -9.28
CA ALA A 240 17.43 -14.08 -10.68
C ALA A 240 18.07 -15.15 -11.60
N GLU A 241 19.32 -15.58 -11.33
CA GLU A 241 19.98 -16.66 -12.08
C GLU A 241 19.23 -18.00 -11.91
N GLN A 242 18.73 -18.30 -10.71
CA GLN A 242 17.94 -19.50 -10.45
C GLN A 242 16.62 -19.47 -11.23
N ALA A 243 15.90 -18.37 -11.20
CA ALA A 243 14.65 -18.18 -11.94
C ALA A 243 14.85 -18.36 -13.45
N LEU A 244 15.91 -17.78 -14.02
CA LEU A 244 16.27 -18.02 -15.43
C LEU A 244 16.58 -19.48 -15.71
N GLY A 245 17.19 -20.20 -14.75
CA GLY A 245 17.51 -21.62 -14.87
C GLY A 245 16.26 -22.51 -15.03
N GLU A 246 15.11 -22.06 -14.57
CA GLU A 246 13.83 -22.78 -14.67
C GLU A 246 13.14 -22.61 -16.03
N LEU A 247 13.55 -21.60 -16.82
CA LEU A 247 13.01 -21.38 -18.16
C LEU A 247 13.34 -22.55 -19.12
N PRO A 248 12.51 -22.76 -20.16
CA PRO A 248 12.80 -23.70 -21.22
C PRO A 248 14.18 -23.45 -21.84
N GLU A 249 14.88 -24.53 -22.26
CA GLU A 249 16.26 -24.45 -22.79
C GLU A 249 16.41 -23.40 -23.92
N ARG A 250 15.40 -23.34 -24.80
CA ARG A 250 15.40 -22.37 -25.90
C ARG A 250 15.35 -20.92 -25.42
N ALA A 251 14.57 -20.62 -24.38
CA ALA A 251 14.51 -19.28 -23.79
C ALA A 251 15.86 -18.93 -23.12
N ARG A 252 16.43 -19.87 -22.37
CA ARG A 252 17.75 -19.69 -21.73
C ARG A 252 18.87 -19.42 -22.74
N GLU A 253 18.85 -20.12 -23.90
CA GLU A 253 19.83 -19.86 -24.97
C GLU A 253 19.72 -18.43 -25.52
N LEU A 254 18.51 -17.89 -25.69
CA LEU A 254 18.26 -16.56 -26.21
C LEU A 254 18.61 -15.45 -25.21
N LEU A 255 18.48 -15.73 -23.92
CA LEU A 255 18.80 -14.82 -22.81
C LEU A 255 20.27 -14.87 -22.37
N ARG A 256 21.05 -15.84 -22.85
CA ARG A 256 22.43 -16.08 -22.39
C ARG A 256 23.32 -14.83 -22.37
N ASP A 257 23.17 -13.96 -23.37
CA ASP A 257 23.99 -12.77 -23.56
C ASP A 257 23.29 -11.49 -23.09
N ILE A 258 22.16 -11.61 -22.40
CA ILE A 258 21.40 -10.50 -21.82
C ILE A 258 21.84 -10.33 -20.37
N PRO A 259 22.54 -9.24 -20.02
CA PRO A 259 22.91 -9.00 -18.64
C PRO A 259 21.68 -8.69 -17.78
N ILE A 260 21.64 -9.28 -16.58
CA ILE A 260 20.74 -8.88 -15.49
C ILE A 260 21.56 -7.95 -14.60
N VAL A 261 21.04 -6.75 -14.41
CA VAL A 261 21.67 -5.72 -13.58
C VAL A 261 20.76 -5.45 -12.39
N VAL A 262 21.29 -5.63 -11.18
CA VAL A 262 20.60 -5.23 -9.96
C VAL A 262 21.00 -3.79 -9.65
N ALA A 263 20.00 -2.93 -9.50
CA ALA A 263 20.17 -1.53 -9.10
C ALA A 263 19.26 -1.23 -7.88
N GLU A 264 19.51 -0.12 -7.21
CA GLU A 264 18.68 0.27 -6.07
C GLU A 264 17.26 0.68 -6.54
N GLN A 265 17.18 1.49 -7.60
CA GLN A 265 15.96 2.05 -8.19
C GLN A 265 16.27 2.56 -9.61
N PRO A 266 15.26 2.95 -10.42
CA PRO A 266 15.48 3.57 -11.72
C PRO A 266 16.40 4.79 -11.63
N ALA A 267 17.25 4.98 -12.62
CA ALA A 267 18.09 6.18 -12.68
C ALA A 267 17.28 7.41 -13.13
N GLU A 268 17.70 8.61 -12.72
CA GLU A 268 17.00 9.86 -13.09
C GLU A 268 16.71 9.98 -14.60
N PRO A 269 17.65 9.62 -15.52
CA PRO A 269 17.36 9.66 -16.97
C PRO A 269 16.26 8.70 -17.41
N ASP A 270 16.07 7.56 -16.72
CA ASP A 270 15.00 6.62 -17.02
C ASP A 270 13.64 7.21 -16.62
N VAL A 271 13.58 7.85 -15.45
CA VAL A 271 12.37 8.58 -14.99
C VAL A 271 12.05 9.76 -15.90
N ASP A 272 13.06 10.49 -16.37
CA ASP A 272 12.90 11.55 -17.38
C ASP A 272 12.34 11.00 -18.70
N ALA A 273 12.67 9.76 -19.05
CA ALA A 273 12.13 9.06 -20.21
C ALA A 273 10.70 8.50 -19.98
N GLY A 274 10.16 8.60 -18.78
CA GLY A 274 8.80 8.16 -18.42
C GLY A 274 8.75 6.77 -17.77
N VAL A 275 9.87 6.27 -17.23
CA VAL A 275 9.88 5.06 -16.40
C VAL A 275 9.36 5.42 -15.00
N ASP A 276 8.47 4.61 -14.46
CA ASP A 276 7.99 4.74 -13.10
C ASP A 276 9.17 4.65 -12.10
N PRO A 277 9.38 5.65 -11.21
CA PRO A 277 10.45 5.63 -10.23
C PRO A 277 10.35 4.45 -9.24
N ARG A 278 9.16 3.85 -9.12
CA ARG A 278 8.89 2.70 -8.25
C ARG A 278 8.70 1.39 -9.01
N ALA A 279 9.01 1.35 -10.32
CA ALA A 279 9.06 0.11 -11.08
C ALA A 279 9.91 -0.94 -10.36
N LEU A 280 9.50 -2.21 -10.39
CA LEU A 280 10.22 -3.32 -9.77
C LEU A 280 11.34 -3.84 -10.65
N GLY A 281 11.15 -3.77 -11.98
CA GLY A 281 12.11 -4.11 -13.02
C GLY A 281 11.99 -3.21 -14.22
N LEU A 282 12.85 -3.43 -15.21
CA LEU A 282 12.80 -2.77 -16.50
C LEU A 282 13.56 -3.59 -17.56
N PHE A 283 12.86 -4.03 -18.59
CA PHE A 283 13.52 -4.47 -19.81
C PHE A 283 13.94 -3.24 -20.64
N SER A 284 15.22 -3.12 -20.93
CA SER A 284 15.77 -2.05 -21.77
C SER A 284 16.40 -2.64 -23.03
N GLY A 285 15.94 -2.23 -24.19
CA GLY A 285 16.47 -2.65 -25.47
C GLY A 285 15.40 -3.07 -26.48
N ALA A 286 15.82 -3.68 -27.61
CA ALA A 286 14.89 -4.18 -28.60
C ALA A 286 14.39 -5.59 -28.23
N ALA A 287 13.09 -5.81 -28.31
CA ALA A 287 12.49 -7.12 -28.15
C ALA A 287 13.05 -8.13 -29.18
N TYR A 288 13.07 -9.42 -28.81
CA TYR A 288 13.68 -10.45 -29.64
C TYR A 288 13.11 -10.53 -31.07
N PRO A 289 11.77 -10.40 -31.28
CA PRO A 289 11.21 -10.41 -32.63
C PRO A 289 11.73 -9.29 -33.54
N ASP A 290 12.06 -8.13 -32.98
CA ASP A 290 12.45 -6.93 -33.73
C ASP A 290 13.95 -6.83 -34.01
N ARG A 291 14.77 -7.63 -33.33
CA ARG A 291 16.24 -7.62 -33.46
C ARG A 291 16.73 -7.90 -34.88
N SER A 292 15.98 -8.64 -35.68
CA SER A 292 16.35 -9.01 -37.04
C SER A 292 16.12 -7.90 -38.07
N HIS A 293 15.38 -6.84 -37.73
CA HIS A 293 14.96 -5.78 -38.65
C HIS A 293 15.66 -4.43 -38.39
N LEU A 294 16.34 -4.27 -37.27
CA LEU A 294 17.07 -3.04 -36.93
C LEU A 294 18.52 -3.11 -37.47
N GLY A 295 18.75 -2.54 -38.65
CA GLY A 295 20.09 -2.34 -39.24
C GLY A 295 20.92 -1.24 -38.57
N GLY A 296 20.62 -0.83 -37.32
CA GLY A 296 21.34 0.12 -36.50
C GLY A 296 22.11 -0.56 -35.37
N GLN A 297 23.01 0.17 -34.69
CA GLN A 297 23.65 -0.35 -33.50
C GLN A 297 22.54 -0.63 -32.46
N PRO A 298 22.37 -1.89 -31.99
CA PRO A 298 21.43 -2.17 -30.93
C PRO A 298 21.87 -1.40 -29.68
N GLY A 299 20.99 -0.63 -29.09
CA GLY A 299 21.16 -0.15 -27.71
C GLY A 299 21.51 -1.32 -26.80
N LEU A 300 22.12 -1.05 -25.68
CA LEU A 300 22.45 -2.08 -24.69
C LEU A 300 21.14 -2.78 -24.28
N THR A 301 21.00 -4.06 -24.62
CA THR A 301 19.84 -4.83 -24.18
C THR A 301 20.16 -5.46 -22.84
N GLN A 302 19.35 -5.18 -21.83
CA GLN A 302 19.53 -5.65 -20.46
C GLN A 302 18.19 -5.76 -19.73
N ILE A 303 18.17 -6.54 -18.67
CA ILE A 303 17.09 -6.57 -17.69
C ILE A 303 17.61 -5.92 -16.41
N LEU A 304 16.92 -4.90 -15.94
CA LEU A 304 17.20 -4.27 -14.65
C LEU A 304 16.20 -4.80 -13.61
N ILE A 305 16.69 -5.00 -12.39
CA ILE A 305 15.90 -5.36 -11.21
C ILE A 305 16.16 -4.30 -10.15
N PHE A 306 15.11 -3.69 -9.64
CA PHE A 306 15.19 -2.56 -8.72
C PHE A 306 14.95 -3.02 -7.28
N ARG A 307 16.05 -3.36 -6.59
CA ARG A 307 16.04 -4.00 -5.28
C ARG A 307 15.25 -3.23 -4.23
N ARG A 308 15.45 -1.91 -4.13
CA ARG A 308 14.77 -1.07 -3.13
C ARG A 308 13.26 -1.03 -3.35
N ASN A 309 12.82 -1.00 -4.61
CA ASN A 309 11.41 -1.00 -4.93
C ASN A 309 10.78 -2.36 -4.60
N LEU A 310 11.49 -3.46 -4.88
CA LEU A 310 11.07 -4.80 -4.45
C LEU A 310 10.96 -4.92 -2.93
N GLU A 311 11.96 -4.44 -2.18
CA GLU A 311 11.93 -4.45 -0.71
C GLU A 311 10.77 -3.62 -0.11
N ARG A 312 10.24 -2.65 -0.87
CA ARG A 312 9.12 -1.78 -0.45
C ARG A 312 7.77 -2.48 -0.51
N VAL A 313 7.57 -3.40 -1.43
CA VAL A 313 6.27 -4.03 -1.71
C VAL A 313 6.06 -5.37 -0.99
N VAL A 314 7.05 -5.85 -0.23
CA VAL A 314 7.01 -7.15 0.44
C VAL A 314 7.21 -7.04 1.94
N ALA A 315 6.55 -7.93 2.70
CA ALA A 315 6.65 -7.97 4.16
C ALA A 315 7.70 -8.96 4.67
N SER A 316 8.12 -9.96 3.88
CA SER A 316 9.06 -11.02 4.30
C SER A 316 10.17 -11.29 3.27
N ASP A 317 11.24 -11.97 3.71
CA ASP A 317 12.32 -12.39 2.81
C ASP A 317 11.90 -13.47 1.81
N ASP A 318 10.91 -14.28 2.15
CA ASP A 318 10.39 -15.32 1.26
C ASP A 318 9.54 -14.67 0.16
N GLU A 319 8.66 -13.71 0.50
CA GLU A 319 7.93 -12.89 -0.47
C GLU A 319 8.89 -12.12 -1.39
N LEU A 320 9.99 -11.57 -0.84
CA LEU A 320 10.99 -10.87 -1.65
C LEU A 320 11.62 -11.79 -2.70
N ARG A 321 11.88 -13.06 -2.36
CA ARG A 321 12.40 -14.03 -3.33
C ARG A 321 11.41 -14.33 -4.44
N ASP A 322 10.15 -14.50 -4.07
CA ASP A 322 9.07 -14.75 -5.03
C ASP A 322 8.86 -13.53 -5.94
N GLU A 323 8.90 -12.31 -5.38
CA GLU A 323 8.73 -11.07 -6.13
C GLU A 323 9.90 -10.82 -7.11
N VAL A 324 11.14 -11.04 -6.69
CA VAL A 324 12.32 -11.00 -7.60
C VAL A 324 12.13 -11.96 -8.77
N ARG A 325 11.63 -13.17 -8.50
CA ARG A 325 11.36 -14.18 -9.53
C ARG A 325 10.27 -13.71 -10.50
N THR A 326 9.15 -13.24 -9.96
CA THR A 326 8.01 -12.76 -10.76
C THR A 326 8.43 -11.59 -11.63
N THR A 327 9.07 -10.59 -11.07
CA THR A 327 9.59 -9.41 -11.80
C THR A 327 10.55 -9.83 -12.92
N LEU A 328 11.47 -10.74 -12.65
CA LEU A 328 12.41 -11.20 -13.69
C LEU A 328 11.69 -11.91 -14.83
N LEU A 329 10.70 -12.75 -14.53
CA LEU A 329 9.91 -13.45 -15.55
C LEU A 329 9.07 -12.47 -16.37
N HIS A 330 8.52 -11.45 -15.74
CA HIS A 330 7.79 -10.34 -16.38
C HIS A 330 8.70 -9.61 -17.39
N GLU A 331 9.86 -9.13 -16.95
CA GLU A 331 10.83 -8.43 -17.81
C GLU A 331 11.38 -9.33 -18.96
N THR A 332 11.49 -10.62 -18.67
CA THR A 332 11.82 -11.62 -19.70
C THR A 332 10.69 -11.75 -20.73
N GLY A 333 9.45 -11.63 -20.34
CA GLY A 333 8.31 -11.59 -21.25
C GLY A 333 8.38 -10.42 -22.23
N HIS A 334 8.71 -9.23 -21.75
CA HIS A 334 8.95 -8.05 -22.60
C HIS A 334 10.10 -8.28 -23.58
N PHE A 335 11.17 -8.96 -23.17
CA PHE A 335 12.23 -9.38 -24.11
C PHE A 335 11.68 -10.24 -25.24
N PHE A 336 10.72 -11.13 -24.97
CA PHE A 336 10.07 -11.95 -26.00
C PHE A 336 8.99 -11.22 -26.80
N GLY A 337 8.70 -9.97 -26.46
CA GLY A 337 7.73 -9.10 -27.16
C GLY A 337 6.30 -9.22 -26.67
N LEU A 338 6.09 -9.78 -25.47
CA LEU A 338 4.80 -9.77 -24.81
C LEU A 338 4.55 -8.39 -24.20
N ASP A 339 3.32 -7.92 -24.26
CA ASP A 339 2.87 -6.71 -23.56
C ASP A 339 2.29 -7.07 -22.16
N ASP A 340 1.99 -6.03 -21.34
CA ASP A 340 1.49 -6.24 -19.97
C ASP A 340 0.16 -7.01 -19.93
N ALA A 341 -0.71 -6.83 -20.92
CA ALA A 341 -1.97 -7.55 -21.00
C ALA A 341 -1.75 -9.05 -21.28
N GLU A 342 -0.83 -9.38 -22.19
CA GLU A 342 -0.44 -10.76 -22.51
C GLU A 342 0.28 -11.42 -21.32
N LEU A 343 1.08 -10.66 -20.57
CA LEU A 343 1.74 -11.12 -19.35
C LEU A 343 0.72 -11.39 -18.25
N GLY A 344 -0.31 -10.56 -18.10
CA GLY A 344 -1.42 -10.79 -17.18
C GLY A 344 -2.18 -12.09 -17.45
N GLU A 345 -2.42 -12.43 -18.74
CA GLU A 345 -3.09 -13.68 -19.12
C GLU A 345 -2.32 -14.95 -18.68
N VAL A 346 -1.00 -14.83 -18.51
CA VAL A 346 -0.13 -15.94 -18.07
C VAL A 346 0.26 -15.85 -16.59
N GLY A 347 -0.30 -14.88 -15.84
CA GLY A 347 -0.08 -14.74 -14.41
C GLY A 347 1.26 -14.13 -14.03
N LEU A 348 1.79 -13.25 -14.88
CA LEU A 348 3.05 -12.53 -14.71
C LEU A 348 2.85 -11.00 -14.69
N ALA A 349 1.63 -10.52 -14.40
CA ALA A 349 1.35 -9.09 -14.26
C ALA A 349 1.56 -8.63 -12.83
#